data_574c24ceb02e6d0515d085cb030870ad
#
_entry.id   574c24ceb02e6d0515d085cb030870ad
#
_cell.length_a   1.000
_cell.length_b   1.000
_cell.length_c   1.000
_cell.angle_alpha   90.00
_cell.angle_beta   90.00
_cell.angle_gamma   90.00
#
_symmetry.space_group_name_H-M   'P 1'
#
loop_
_entity.id
_entity.type
_entity.pdbx_description
1 polymer ?
#
loop_
_entity_poly.entity_id
_entity_poly.type
_entity_poly.pdbx_seq_one_letter_code
_entity_poly.pdbx_strand_id
1 'polypeptide(L)'
;DLIFISPSNISPEFTNNVISVGVSLESQLLSLKNFIKQQNKKRTVIMFPENEYTEFIEQKLDKLGLNNFKIFKYNPDPQVLTGEIETLTNYSQRKKNLELRKKMFQDKEDDQSIRELERLEQLYTLGNVNFDSVIIIDFGNNLKSVLTSLVYTDVNQKDVLITSVNQWFDESIFYENTIKTLYYPSIDYKEFKKYNKKYFKKFSSYPNEITILTYDALGLIYYAWKKGGKINSINDFLFKNKIKGKIGTFSFKDGKVIQD
;
A
#
# COMPACT_ATOMS: atom_id res chain seq x y z
N ASP A 1 11.24 -34.74 0.71
CA ASP A 1 11.37 -33.30 0.51
C ASP A 1 10.38 -32.60 1.45
N LEU A 2 10.81 -31.50 2.10
CA LEU A 2 9.94 -30.72 2.97
C LEU A 2 9.16 -29.69 2.14
N ILE A 3 7.88 -29.53 2.46
CA ILE A 3 7.05 -28.48 1.89
C ILE A 3 6.96 -27.36 2.92
N PHE A 4 7.23 -26.16 2.47
CA PHE A 4 7.15 -24.96 3.30
C PHE A 4 5.88 -24.17 2.92
N ILE A 5 5.15 -23.73 3.93
CA ILE A 5 4.04 -22.77 3.74
C ILE A 5 4.46 -21.46 4.39
N SER A 6 4.59 -20.43 3.57
CA SER A 6 5.01 -19.11 3.97
C SER A 6 3.80 -18.16 4.05
N PRO A 7 3.44 -17.64 5.22
CA PRO A 7 2.44 -16.58 5.35
C PRO A 7 3.07 -15.23 4.98
N SER A 8 3.56 -15.08 3.76
CA SER A 8 4.25 -13.90 3.27
C SER A 8 3.49 -13.27 2.11
N ASN A 9 3.51 -11.94 2.04
CA ASN A 9 3.00 -11.18 0.89
C ASN A 9 3.97 -11.20 -0.30
N ILE A 10 5.19 -11.69 -0.10
CA ILE A 10 6.21 -11.87 -1.15
C ILE A 10 6.23 -13.34 -1.52
N SER A 11 5.98 -13.64 -2.80
CA SER A 11 6.14 -14.99 -3.32
C SER A 11 7.62 -15.22 -3.60
N PRO A 12 8.28 -16.19 -2.95
CA PRO A 12 9.66 -16.51 -3.25
C PRO A 12 9.75 -17.10 -4.65
N GLU A 13 10.66 -16.59 -5.46
CA GLU A 13 10.86 -17.07 -6.84
C GLU A 13 11.56 -18.44 -6.90
N PHE A 14 12.08 -18.94 -5.78
CA PHE A 14 13.21 -19.87 -5.78
C PHE A 14 12.88 -21.33 -5.54
N THR A 15 11.66 -21.74 -5.20
CA THR A 15 11.49 -23.12 -4.80
C THR A 15 10.18 -23.73 -5.24
N ASN A 16 10.28 -24.90 -5.86
CA ASN A 16 9.14 -25.75 -6.19
C ASN A 16 8.42 -26.29 -4.94
N ASN A 17 8.97 -26.06 -3.73
CA ASN A 17 8.48 -26.62 -2.47
C ASN A 17 7.92 -25.56 -1.52
N VAL A 18 7.77 -24.28 -1.93
CA VAL A 18 7.20 -23.23 -1.11
C VAL A 18 5.84 -22.82 -1.63
N ILE A 19 4.86 -22.84 -0.75
CA ILE A 19 3.51 -22.32 -0.99
C ILE A 19 3.39 -21.00 -0.23
N SER A 20 3.20 -19.88 -0.95
CA SER A 20 2.92 -18.59 -0.34
C SER A 20 1.42 -18.44 -0.08
N VAL A 21 1.08 -18.15 1.16
CA VAL A 21 -0.28 -17.87 1.60
C VAL A 21 -0.31 -16.46 2.16
N GLY A 22 -0.31 -15.49 1.29
CA GLY A 22 -0.33 -14.08 1.63
C GLY A 22 -1.07 -13.28 0.56
N VAL A 23 -1.23 -12.00 0.79
CA VAL A 23 -1.81 -11.09 -0.22
C VAL A 23 -0.69 -10.67 -1.16
N SER A 24 -0.64 -11.25 -2.37
CA SER A 24 0.43 -10.98 -3.33
C SER A 24 0.48 -9.50 -3.74
N LEU A 25 1.67 -9.00 -4.10
CA LEU A 25 1.83 -7.61 -4.56
C LEU A 25 0.95 -7.32 -5.78
N GLU A 26 0.83 -8.27 -6.71
CA GLU A 26 -0.03 -8.13 -7.89
C GLU A 26 -1.50 -7.94 -7.50
N SER A 27 -2.02 -8.74 -6.57
CA SER A 27 -3.41 -8.62 -6.08
C SER A 27 -3.64 -7.27 -5.41
N GLN A 28 -2.68 -6.82 -4.62
CA GLN A 28 -2.73 -5.52 -3.95
C GLN A 28 -2.75 -4.37 -4.96
N LEU A 29 -1.86 -4.39 -5.94
CA LEU A 29 -1.77 -3.35 -6.97
C LEU A 29 -3.02 -3.29 -7.85
N LEU A 30 -3.60 -4.45 -8.19
CA LEU A 30 -4.88 -4.50 -8.92
C LEU A 30 -6.03 -3.92 -8.11
N SER A 31 -6.08 -4.23 -6.81
CA SER A 31 -7.07 -3.67 -5.90
C SER A 31 -6.94 -2.15 -5.79
N LEU A 32 -5.72 -1.63 -5.64
CA LEU A 32 -5.42 -0.19 -5.61
C LEU A 32 -5.77 0.50 -6.93
N LYS A 33 -5.42 -0.11 -8.08
CA LYS A 33 -5.81 0.41 -9.41
C LYS A 33 -7.32 0.58 -9.52
N ASN A 34 -8.08 -0.43 -9.11
CA ASN A 34 -9.54 -0.40 -9.14
C ASN A 34 -10.11 0.65 -8.18
N PHE A 35 -9.55 0.75 -6.98
CA PHE A 35 -9.94 1.75 -5.99
C PHE A 35 -9.70 3.18 -6.48
N ILE A 36 -8.51 3.48 -7.00
CA ILE A 36 -8.15 4.77 -7.59
C ILE A 36 -9.12 5.16 -8.72
N LYS A 37 -9.45 4.19 -9.59
CA LYS A 37 -10.45 4.40 -10.66
C LYS A 37 -11.83 4.69 -10.08
N GLN A 38 -12.29 3.99 -9.05
CA GLN A 38 -13.56 4.25 -8.38
C GLN A 38 -13.61 5.63 -7.73
N GLN A 39 -12.47 6.15 -7.25
CA GLN A 39 -12.32 7.51 -6.71
C GLN A 39 -12.16 8.59 -7.80
N ASN A 40 -12.32 8.23 -9.09
CA ASN A 40 -12.18 9.12 -10.25
C ASN A 40 -10.85 9.86 -10.34
N LYS A 41 -9.77 9.28 -9.79
CA LYS A 41 -8.41 9.85 -9.88
C LYS A 41 -7.79 9.52 -11.23
N LYS A 42 -7.05 10.48 -11.80
CA LYS A 42 -6.53 10.38 -13.17
C LYS A 42 -5.02 10.47 -13.28
N ARG A 43 -4.37 11.10 -12.31
CA ARG A 43 -2.93 11.38 -12.32
C ARG A 43 -2.28 10.71 -11.13
N THR A 44 -2.00 9.43 -11.26
CA THR A 44 -1.41 8.61 -10.20
C THR A 44 0.11 8.60 -10.32
N VAL A 45 0.78 8.76 -9.18
CA VAL A 45 2.22 8.50 -9.04
C VAL A 45 2.40 7.22 -8.25
N ILE A 46 3.22 6.30 -8.75
CA ILE A 46 3.66 5.11 -8.01
C ILE A 46 5.05 5.40 -7.46
N MET A 47 5.17 5.30 -6.14
CA MET A 47 6.40 5.61 -5.40
C MET A 47 6.95 4.34 -4.75
N PHE A 48 8.24 4.08 -4.91
CA PHE A 48 8.93 2.98 -4.21
C PHE A 48 10.43 3.30 -4.07
N PRO A 49 11.10 2.70 -3.05
CA PRO A 49 12.51 2.95 -2.82
C PRO A 49 13.38 2.33 -3.92
N GLU A 50 14.49 2.97 -4.24
CA GLU A 50 15.52 2.42 -5.10
C GLU A 50 16.45 1.51 -4.28
N ASN A 51 16.20 0.20 -4.37
CA ASN A 51 16.90 -0.85 -3.63
C ASN A 51 16.88 -2.19 -4.41
N GLU A 52 17.25 -3.29 -3.75
CA GLU A 52 17.25 -4.63 -4.35
C GLU A 52 15.89 -5.13 -4.86
N TYR A 53 14.78 -4.54 -4.41
CA TYR A 53 13.42 -4.90 -4.86
C TYR A 53 12.94 -4.08 -6.05
N THR A 54 13.70 -3.09 -6.52
CA THR A 54 13.32 -2.19 -7.61
C THR A 54 12.90 -2.96 -8.87
N GLU A 55 13.76 -3.85 -9.35
CA GLU A 55 13.47 -4.65 -10.56
C GLU A 55 12.24 -5.54 -10.39
N PHE A 56 12.10 -6.17 -9.23
CA PHE A 56 10.93 -6.99 -8.92
C PHE A 56 9.64 -6.16 -8.99
N ILE A 57 9.63 -4.97 -8.40
CA ILE A 57 8.46 -4.08 -8.42
C ILE A 57 8.16 -3.66 -9.85
N GLU A 58 9.16 -3.22 -10.63
CA GLU A 58 9.00 -2.79 -12.02
C GLU A 58 8.41 -3.90 -12.91
N GLN A 59 8.91 -5.14 -12.79
CA GLN A 59 8.36 -6.28 -13.50
C GLN A 59 6.88 -6.53 -13.17
N LYS A 60 6.48 -6.34 -11.88
CA LYS A 60 5.08 -6.49 -11.49
C LYS A 60 4.21 -5.37 -12.04
N LEU A 61 4.71 -4.12 -12.03
CA LEU A 61 4.01 -2.97 -12.60
C LEU A 61 3.81 -3.13 -14.11
N ASP A 62 4.83 -3.58 -14.83
CA ASP A 62 4.78 -3.83 -16.26
C ASP A 62 3.76 -4.94 -16.60
N LYS A 63 3.83 -6.07 -15.92
CA LYS A 63 2.89 -7.19 -16.08
C LYS A 63 1.41 -6.79 -15.87
N LEU A 64 1.16 -5.82 -15.01
CA LEU A 64 -0.19 -5.32 -14.70
C LEU A 64 -0.62 -4.14 -15.57
N GLY A 65 0.23 -3.68 -16.50
CA GLY A 65 -0.02 -2.49 -17.33
C GLY A 65 -0.16 -1.23 -16.48
N LEU A 66 0.68 -1.09 -15.47
CA LEU A 66 0.74 0.06 -14.56
C LEU A 66 1.89 1.01 -14.91
N ASN A 67 2.71 0.68 -15.87
CA ASN A 67 3.79 1.49 -16.41
C ASN A 67 3.32 2.81 -17.07
N ASN A 68 2.02 2.93 -17.35
CA ASN A 68 1.41 4.19 -17.81
C ASN A 68 1.25 5.24 -16.70
N PHE A 69 1.36 4.84 -15.42
CA PHE A 69 1.41 5.78 -14.31
C PHE A 69 2.80 6.40 -14.20
N LYS A 70 2.87 7.60 -13.64
CA LYS A 70 4.17 8.21 -13.34
C LYS A 70 4.86 7.39 -12.26
N ILE A 71 6.03 6.83 -12.57
CA ILE A 71 6.87 6.13 -11.61
C ILE A 71 7.83 7.12 -10.97
N PHE A 72 7.96 7.06 -9.66
CA PHE A 72 8.90 7.85 -8.89
C PHE A 72 9.67 6.92 -7.94
N LYS A 73 10.93 6.65 -8.31
CA LYS A 73 11.88 5.94 -7.46
C LYS A 73 12.58 6.95 -6.56
N TYR A 74 12.75 6.63 -5.30
CA TYR A 74 13.37 7.52 -4.33
C TYR A 74 14.47 6.83 -3.53
N ASN A 75 15.43 7.63 -3.10
CA ASN A 75 16.44 7.18 -2.16
C ASN A 75 15.79 7.06 -0.76
N PRO A 76 15.87 5.90 -0.08
CA PRO A 76 15.28 5.71 1.25
C PRO A 76 16.01 6.49 2.36
N ASP A 77 17.17 7.08 2.11
CA ASP A 77 17.87 7.93 3.07
C ASP A 77 17.02 9.18 3.36
N PRO A 78 16.58 9.41 4.61
CA PRO A 78 15.75 10.56 4.97
C PRO A 78 16.37 11.92 4.63
N GLN A 79 17.70 12.01 4.58
CA GLN A 79 18.40 13.26 4.23
C GLN A 79 18.22 13.62 2.75
N VAL A 80 18.08 12.64 1.88
CA VAL A 80 17.93 12.80 0.43
C VAL A 80 16.43 12.83 0.05
N LEU A 81 15.66 11.93 0.63
CA LEU A 81 14.25 11.70 0.34
C LEU A 81 13.41 12.98 0.32
N THR A 82 13.57 13.84 1.34
CA THR A 82 12.77 15.06 1.44
C THR A 82 13.01 15.99 0.24
N GLY A 83 14.26 16.15 -0.20
CA GLY A 83 14.61 16.97 -1.37
C GLY A 83 14.05 16.39 -2.68
N GLU A 84 14.04 15.07 -2.82
CA GLU A 84 13.45 14.40 -3.97
C GLU A 84 11.92 14.60 -4.02
N ILE A 85 11.24 14.51 -2.86
CA ILE A 85 9.80 14.78 -2.76
C ILE A 85 9.49 16.26 -2.96
N GLU A 86 10.32 17.19 -2.51
CA GLU A 86 10.20 18.61 -2.85
C GLU A 86 10.21 18.83 -4.38
N THR A 87 11.10 18.13 -5.09
CA THR A 87 11.17 18.15 -6.54
C THR A 87 9.92 17.57 -7.19
N LEU A 88 9.47 16.40 -6.73
CA LEU A 88 8.25 15.75 -7.22
C LEU A 88 7.01 16.64 -7.10
N THR A 89 6.90 17.35 -5.97
CA THR A 89 5.76 18.19 -5.62
C THR A 89 5.88 19.63 -6.13
N ASN A 90 6.99 20.01 -6.76
CA ASN A 90 7.32 21.39 -7.12
C ASN A 90 7.20 22.36 -5.93
N TYR A 91 7.61 21.91 -4.74
CA TYR A 91 7.41 22.65 -3.48
C TYR A 91 8.00 24.05 -3.51
N SER A 92 9.26 24.18 -3.94
CA SER A 92 9.97 25.47 -4.02
C SER A 92 9.24 26.46 -4.94
N GLN A 93 8.73 25.99 -6.08
CA GLN A 93 7.98 26.86 -7.00
C GLN A 93 6.62 27.26 -6.41
N ARG A 94 5.92 26.32 -5.77
CA ARG A 94 4.62 26.60 -5.10
C ARG A 94 4.80 27.58 -3.94
N LYS A 95 5.88 27.47 -3.20
CA LYS A 95 6.25 28.44 -2.13
C LYS A 95 6.53 29.82 -2.71
N LYS A 96 7.33 29.87 -3.79
CA LYS A 96 7.63 31.13 -4.50
C LYS A 96 6.35 31.79 -5.05
N ASN A 97 5.42 30.99 -5.58
CA ASN A 97 4.13 31.51 -6.06
C ASN A 97 3.31 32.17 -4.93
N LEU A 98 3.32 31.57 -3.73
CA LEU A 98 2.67 32.13 -2.56
C LEU A 98 3.28 33.49 -2.19
N GLU A 99 4.60 33.57 -2.10
CA GLU A 99 5.29 34.83 -1.76
C GLU A 99 5.03 35.94 -2.79
N LEU A 100 5.07 35.58 -4.08
CA LEU A 100 4.73 36.54 -5.14
C LEU A 100 3.28 37.01 -5.03
N ARG A 101 2.36 36.11 -4.71
CA ARG A 101 0.94 36.46 -4.55
C ARG A 101 0.72 37.35 -3.33
N LYS A 102 1.37 37.09 -2.19
CA LYS A 102 1.32 37.95 -1.00
C LYS A 102 1.78 39.38 -1.29
N LYS A 103 2.93 39.52 -1.97
CA LYS A 103 3.47 40.82 -2.38
C LYS A 103 2.49 41.64 -3.23
N MET A 104 1.64 41.03 -4.05
CA MET A 104 0.64 41.73 -4.87
C MET A 104 -0.45 42.39 -4.05
N PHE A 105 -0.68 41.99 -2.79
CA PHE A 105 -1.71 42.50 -1.91
C PHE A 105 -1.16 43.27 -0.71
N GLN A 106 0.14 43.20 -0.43
CA GLN A 106 0.79 43.73 0.76
C GLN A 106 0.60 45.25 0.91
N ASP A 107 0.62 45.98 -0.22
CA ASP A 107 0.55 47.45 -0.24
C ASP A 107 -0.85 47.98 -0.59
N LYS A 108 -1.87 47.11 -0.56
CA LYS A 108 -3.24 47.47 -0.90
C LYS A 108 -4.09 47.66 0.38
N GLU A 109 -4.86 48.73 0.44
CA GLU A 109 -5.66 49.11 1.60
C GLU A 109 -7.15 48.77 1.45
N ASP A 110 -7.59 48.23 0.31
CA ASP A 110 -8.97 47.85 0.11
C ASP A 110 -9.33 46.59 0.88
N ASP A 111 -10.56 46.50 1.41
CA ASP A 111 -11.03 45.36 2.22
C ASP A 111 -10.90 43.99 1.55
N GLN A 112 -11.01 43.92 0.23
CA GLN A 112 -10.89 42.67 -0.51
C GLN A 112 -9.44 42.18 -0.54
N SER A 113 -8.49 43.10 -0.73
CA SER A 113 -7.06 42.79 -0.73
C SER A 113 -6.58 42.40 0.67
N ILE A 114 -7.07 43.05 1.71
CA ILE A 114 -6.76 42.71 3.11
C ILE A 114 -7.23 41.24 3.41
N ARG A 115 -8.48 40.92 3.11
CA ARG A 115 -9.01 39.57 3.32
C ARG A 115 -8.25 38.50 2.52
N GLU A 116 -7.86 38.78 1.27
CA GLU A 116 -7.08 37.86 0.47
C GLU A 116 -5.67 37.67 1.06
N LEU A 117 -5.03 38.74 1.57
CA LEU A 117 -3.74 38.64 2.24
C LEU A 117 -3.83 37.78 3.51
N GLU A 118 -4.83 38.00 4.36
CA GLU A 118 -5.09 37.19 5.54
C GLU A 118 -5.28 35.70 5.18
N ARG A 119 -6.02 35.40 4.10
CA ARG A 119 -6.17 34.03 3.60
C ARG A 119 -4.85 33.43 3.14
N LEU A 120 -4.03 34.20 2.42
CA LEU A 120 -2.73 33.74 1.92
C LEU A 120 -1.72 33.52 3.05
N GLU A 121 -1.81 34.26 4.15
CA GLU A 121 -0.95 34.09 5.32
C GLU A 121 -1.14 32.75 6.03
N GLN A 122 -2.33 32.15 5.88
CA GLN A 122 -2.64 30.82 6.43
C GLN A 122 -2.12 29.65 5.57
N LEU A 123 -1.58 29.93 4.38
CA LEU A 123 -1.10 28.91 3.47
C LEU A 123 0.42 28.73 3.60
N TYR A 124 0.88 27.48 3.36
CA TYR A 124 2.29 27.14 3.26
C TYR A 124 2.80 27.19 1.82
N THR A 125 1.93 26.89 0.85
CA THR A 125 2.23 26.96 -0.58
C THR A 125 1.02 27.44 -1.38
N LEU A 126 1.23 27.88 -2.63
CA LEU A 126 0.15 28.24 -3.55
C LEU A 126 0.22 27.41 -4.83
N GLY A 127 -0.89 26.77 -5.15
CA GLY A 127 -1.04 25.86 -6.28
C GLY A 127 -1.04 24.38 -5.86
N ASN A 128 -1.56 23.56 -6.75
CA ASN A 128 -1.71 22.13 -6.51
C ASN A 128 -0.50 21.36 -7.06
N VAL A 129 -0.28 20.17 -6.52
CA VAL A 129 0.66 19.19 -7.09
C VAL A 129 0.12 18.64 -8.42
N ASN A 130 1.00 18.10 -9.26
CA ASN A 130 0.65 17.59 -10.59
C ASN A 130 0.03 16.19 -10.59
N PHE A 131 -0.33 15.67 -9.42
CA PHE A 131 -0.98 14.37 -9.25
C PHE A 131 -2.16 14.48 -8.28
N ASP A 132 -3.09 13.56 -8.39
CA ASP A 132 -4.29 13.50 -7.56
C ASP A 132 -4.40 12.20 -6.76
N SER A 133 -3.44 11.29 -6.96
CA SER A 133 -3.30 10.06 -6.17
C SER A 133 -1.86 9.56 -6.16
N VAL A 134 -1.50 8.85 -5.08
CA VAL A 134 -0.21 8.17 -4.95
C VAL A 134 -0.42 6.73 -4.49
N ILE A 135 0.41 5.82 -5.02
CA ILE A 135 0.59 4.45 -4.51
C ILE A 135 2.00 4.36 -3.98
N ILE A 136 2.16 4.16 -2.68
CA ILE A 136 3.48 4.02 -2.04
C ILE A 136 3.72 2.54 -1.75
N ILE A 137 4.72 1.95 -2.41
CA ILE A 137 5.11 0.56 -2.22
C ILE A 137 6.29 0.54 -1.25
N ASP A 138 5.99 0.74 0.03
CA ASP A 138 6.97 0.71 1.12
C ASP A 138 6.31 0.41 2.47
N PHE A 139 7.12 0.21 3.50
CA PHE A 139 6.70 -0.24 4.82
C PHE A 139 7.41 0.52 5.94
N GLY A 140 6.83 0.44 7.14
CA GLY A 140 7.46 0.87 8.38
C GLY A 140 8.00 2.29 8.36
N ASN A 141 9.25 2.47 8.79
CA ASN A 141 9.87 3.78 8.91
C ASN A 141 10.08 4.50 7.57
N ASN A 142 10.37 3.75 6.50
CA ASN A 142 10.50 4.35 5.16
C ASN A 142 9.16 4.94 4.70
N LEU A 143 8.07 4.18 4.83
CA LEU A 143 6.74 4.70 4.53
C LEU A 143 6.40 5.94 5.36
N LYS A 144 6.74 5.95 6.66
CA LYS A 144 6.55 7.14 7.51
C LYS A 144 7.34 8.33 6.99
N SER A 145 8.59 8.14 6.60
CA SER A 145 9.44 9.20 6.06
C SER A 145 8.86 9.80 4.78
N VAL A 146 8.38 8.94 3.85
CA VAL A 146 7.70 9.39 2.63
C VAL A 146 6.45 10.20 2.96
N LEU A 147 5.59 9.68 3.83
CA LEU A 147 4.35 10.35 4.21
C LEU A 147 4.60 11.67 4.92
N THR A 148 5.58 11.72 5.81
CA THR A 148 5.99 12.96 6.50
C THR A 148 6.52 13.98 5.50
N SER A 149 7.33 13.57 4.52
CA SER A 149 7.83 14.47 3.47
C SER A 149 6.72 14.98 2.54
N LEU A 150 5.71 14.15 2.24
CA LEU A 150 4.52 14.60 1.50
C LEU A 150 3.73 15.66 2.29
N VAL A 151 3.56 15.48 3.60
CA VAL A 151 2.91 16.46 4.47
C VAL A 151 3.75 17.74 4.57
N TYR A 152 5.06 17.61 4.78
CA TYR A 152 6.00 18.74 4.82
C TYR A 152 5.95 19.58 3.54
N THR A 153 5.84 18.93 2.38
CA THR A 153 5.73 19.60 1.08
C THR A 153 4.32 20.09 0.76
N ASP A 154 3.44 20.15 1.77
CA ASP A 154 2.07 20.66 1.67
C ASP A 154 1.24 19.91 0.60
N VAL A 155 1.36 18.59 0.58
CA VAL A 155 0.46 17.73 -0.20
C VAL A 155 -0.84 17.56 0.57
N ASN A 156 -1.90 18.19 0.08
CA ASN A 156 -3.19 18.19 0.74
C ASN A 156 -3.89 16.83 0.62
N GLN A 157 -4.07 16.14 1.74
CA GLN A 157 -4.73 14.82 1.80
C GLN A 157 -6.24 14.86 1.45
N LYS A 158 -6.86 16.04 1.37
CA LYS A 158 -8.24 16.18 0.87
C LYS A 158 -8.32 16.09 -0.66
N ASP A 159 -7.27 16.53 -1.34
CA ASP A 159 -7.21 16.61 -2.79
C ASP A 159 -6.48 15.41 -3.40
N VAL A 160 -5.47 14.92 -2.69
CA VAL A 160 -4.62 13.78 -3.12
C VAL A 160 -4.99 12.53 -2.34
N LEU A 161 -5.38 11.48 -3.05
CA LEU A 161 -5.64 10.16 -2.49
C LEU A 161 -4.32 9.46 -2.18
N ILE A 162 -4.03 9.24 -0.91
CA ILE A 162 -2.82 8.57 -0.47
C ILE A 162 -3.11 7.09 -0.21
N THR A 163 -2.42 6.22 -0.93
CA THR A 163 -2.56 4.77 -0.81
C THR A 163 -1.21 4.10 -0.64
N SER A 164 -1.20 2.94 -0.01
CA SER A 164 -0.01 2.11 0.16
C SER A 164 -0.36 0.63 -0.01
N VAL A 165 0.66 -0.22 -0.02
CA VAL A 165 0.49 -1.67 0.08
C VAL A 165 0.09 -2.07 1.50
N ASN A 166 -0.29 -3.32 1.69
CA ASN A 166 -0.73 -3.84 2.98
C ASN A 166 0.34 -3.68 4.08
N GLN A 167 -0.06 -3.18 5.24
CA GLN A 167 0.81 -2.83 6.37
C GLN A 167 0.69 -3.78 7.56
N TRP A 168 0.23 -5.01 7.38
CA TRP A 168 0.00 -5.95 8.49
C TRP A 168 1.28 -6.36 9.23
N PHE A 169 2.43 -6.24 8.59
CA PHE A 169 3.72 -6.61 9.18
C PHE A 169 4.32 -5.52 10.07
N ASP A 170 3.86 -4.27 9.89
CA ASP A 170 4.30 -3.14 10.70
C ASP A 170 3.12 -2.20 10.97
N GLU A 171 2.53 -2.33 12.15
CA GLU A 171 1.39 -1.51 12.58
C GLU A 171 1.80 -0.12 13.07
N SER A 172 3.09 0.17 13.15
CA SER A 172 3.60 1.43 13.71
C SER A 172 3.10 2.67 12.97
N ILE A 173 2.75 2.52 11.68
CA ILE A 173 2.18 3.59 10.87
C ILE A 173 0.82 4.08 11.39
N PHE A 174 0.05 3.22 12.06
CA PHE A 174 -1.29 3.57 12.57
C PHE A 174 -1.26 4.46 13.80
N TYR A 175 -0.09 4.61 14.43
CA TYR A 175 0.11 5.50 15.59
C TYR A 175 0.68 6.86 15.19
N GLU A 176 0.84 7.12 13.88
CA GLU A 176 1.39 8.37 13.37
C GLU A 176 0.32 9.46 13.25
N ASN A 177 0.36 10.46 14.13
CA ASN A 177 -0.68 11.50 14.21
C ASN A 177 -0.67 12.51 13.04
N THR A 178 0.43 12.60 12.30
CA THR A 178 0.56 13.52 11.15
C THR A 178 -0.17 13.02 9.92
N ILE A 179 -0.44 11.70 9.86
CA ILE A 179 -1.10 11.06 8.74
C ILE A 179 -2.57 10.85 9.08
N LYS A 180 -3.44 11.68 8.47
CA LYS A 180 -4.88 11.63 8.74
C LYS A 180 -5.59 10.48 8.05
N THR A 181 -5.14 10.12 6.84
CA THR A 181 -5.81 9.10 6.02
C THR A 181 -4.80 8.39 5.15
N LEU A 182 -4.73 7.06 5.30
CA LEU A 182 -3.97 6.16 4.46
C LEU A 182 -4.86 4.98 4.07
N TYR A 183 -4.99 4.69 2.77
CA TYR A 183 -5.73 3.54 2.28
C TYR A 183 -4.77 2.44 1.87
N TYR A 184 -5.08 1.21 2.22
CA TYR A 184 -4.29 0.05 1.82
C TYR A 184 -5.19 -1.18 1.61
N PRO A 185 -4.79 -2.13 0.74
CA PRO A 185 -5.53 -3.36 0.52
C PRO A 185 -5.53 -4.24 1.78
N SER A 186 -6.66 -4.83 2.07
CA SER A 186 -6.82 -5.74 3.18
C SER A 186 -7.79 -6.87 2.80
N ILE A 187 -8.04 -7.78 3.72
CA ILE A 187 -9.02 -8.84 3.56
C ILE A 187 -10.45 -8.33 3.75
N ASP A 188 -11.43 -9.16 3.38
CA ASP A 188 -12.84 -8.87 3.65
C ASP A 188 -13.07 -8.67 5.15
N TYR A 189 -13.50 -7.46 5.53
CA TYR A 189 -13.76 -7.08 6.92
C TYR A 189 -14.79 -8.00 7.60
N LYS A 190 -15.78 -8.52 6.88
CA LYS A 190 -16.80 -9.42 7.44
C LYS A 190 -16.19 -10.77 7.85
N GLU A 191 -15.30 -11.30 7.02
CA GLU A 191 -14.60 -12.55 7.31
C GLU A 191 -13.59 -12.37 8.45
N PHE A 192 -12.85 -11.25 8.46
CA PHE A 192 -11.96 -10.90 9.57
C PHE A 192 -12.72 -10.76 10.90
N LYS A 193 -13.87 -10.09 10.91
CA LYS A 193 -14.72 -9.95 12.11
C LYS A 193 -15.22 -11.31 12.63
N LYS A 194 -15.56 -12.24 11.73
CA LYS A 194 -15.93 -13.62 12.13
C LYS A 194 -14.75 -14.37 12.74
N TYR A 195 -13.58 -14.22 12.16
CA TYR A 195 -12.33 -14.80 12.66
C TYR A 195 -12.02 -14.26 14.07
N ASN A 196 -12.02 -12.94 14.24
CA ASN A 196 -11.77 -12.26 15.51
C ASN A 196 -12.69 -12.77 16.63
N LYS A 197 -14.00 -12.89 16.36
CA LYS A 197 -14.95 -13.42 17.33
C LYS A 197 -14.64 -14.85 17.77
N LYS A 198 -14.25 -15.72 16.82
CA LYS A 198 -13.85 -17.10 17.13
C LYS A 198 -12.56 -17.16 17.93
N TYR A 199 -11.61 -16.34 17.57
CA TYR A 199 -10.30 -16.25 18.23
C TYR A 199 -10.48 -15.77 19.68
N PHE A 200 -11.20 -14.67 19.87
CA PHE A 200 -11.48 -14.11 21.19
C PHE A 200 -12.21 -15.12 22.11
N LYS A 201 -13.20 -15.83 21.57
CA LYS A 201 -13.91 -16.88 22.33
C LYS A 201 -12.96 -17.97 22.84
N LYS A 202 -11.89 -18.27 22.12
CA LYS A 202 -10.97 -19.36 22.46
C LYS A 202 -9.79 -18.90 23.31
N PHE A 203 -9.29 -17.68 23.09
CA PHE A 203 -8.03 -17.21 23.66
C PHE A 203 -8.20 -15.99 24.57
N SER A 204 -9.39 -15.42 24.70
CA SER A 204 -9.72 -14.21 25.48
C SER A 204 -8.86 -12.99 25.11
N SER A 205 -8.33 -12.98 23.88
CA SER A 205 -7.52 -11.89 23.30
C SER A 205 -7.89 -11.69 21.84
N TYR A 206 -7.60 -10.51 21.30
CA TYR A 206 -7.79 -10.26 19.87
C TYR A 206 -6.54 -10.69 19.09
N PRO A 207 -6.71 -11.28 17.89
CA PRO A 207 -5.60 -11.63 17.04
C PRO A 207 -5.04 -10.39 16.34
N ASN A 208 -3.76 -10.40 16.06
CA ASN A 208 -3.20 -9.54 15.02
C ASN A 208 -3.73 -9.98 13.64
N GLU A 209 -3.92 -9.06 12.71
CA GLU A 209 -4.46 -9.32 11.37
C GLU A 209 -3.68 -10.40 10.60
N ILE A 210 -2.36 -10.42 10.73
CA ILE A 210 -1.49 -11.41 10.08
C ILE A 210 -1.78 -12.86 10.50
N THR A 211 -2.33 -13.08 11.70
CA THR A 211 -2.63 -14.45 12.19
C THR A 211 -3.66 -15.18 11.35
N ILE A 212 -4.47 -14.44 10.58
CA ILE A 212 -5.45 -15.05 9.67
C ILE A 212 -4.77 -15.77 8.49
N LEU A 213 -3.58 -15.34 8.07
CA LEU A 213 -2.78 -16.00 7.05
C LEU A 213 -2.38 -17.40 7.52
N THR A 214 -1.92 -17.50 8.77
CA THR A 214 -1.56 -18.78 9.40
C THR A 214 -2.79 -19.68 9.54
N TYR A 215 -3.95 -19.10 9.88
CA TYR A 215 -5.19 -19.86 9.98
C TYR A 215 -5.57 -20.51 8.63
N ASP A 216 -5.49 -19.77 7.54
CA ASP A 216 -5.80 -20.29 6.21
C ASP A 216 -4.71 -21.25 5.71
N ALA A 217 -3.44 -21.00 6.01
CA ALA A 217 -2.34 -21.92 5.73
C ALA A 217 -2.56 -23.31 6.37
N LEU A 218 -2.92 -23.32 7.66
CA LEU A 218 -3.26 -24.56 8.36
C LEU A 218 -4.53 -25.21 7.78
N GLY A 219 -5.48 -24.42 7.34
CA GLY A 219 -6.69 -24.88 6.66
C GLY A 219 -6.38 -25.64 5.36
N LEU A 220 -5.43 -25.11 4.56
CA LEU A 220 -4.96 -25.77 3.33
C LEU A 220 -4.24 -27.10 3.62
N ILE A 221 -3.36 -27.11 4.63
CA ILE A 221 -2.67 -28.33 5.08
C ILE A 221 -3.72 -29.40 5.48
N TYR A 222 -4.66 -29.03 6.34
CA TYR A 222 -5.71 -29.94 6.79
C TYR A 222 -6.56 -30.46 5.62
N TYR A 223 -6.88 -29.61 4.67
CA TYR A 223 -7.65 -29.99 3.48
C TYR A 223 -6.90 -31.00 2.62
N ALA A 224 -5.61 -30.75 2.35
CA ALA A 224 -4.76 -31.66 1.58
C ALA A 224 -4.59 -33.01 2.29
N TRP A 225 -4.30 -32.98 3.59
CA TRP A 225 -4.16 -34.19 4.42
C TRP A 225 -5.45 -35.02 4.44
N LYS A 226 -6.60 -34.39 4.59
CA LYS A 226 -7.90 -35.11 4.59
C LYS A 226 -8.20 -35.78 3.26
N LYS A 227 -7.71 -35.24 2.15
CA LYS A 227 -7.89 -35.83 0.81
C LYS A 227 -6.99 -37.04 0.53
N GLY A 228 -5.72 -36.96 0.91
CA GLY A 228 -4.70 -37.96 0.54
C GLY A 228 -4.10 -38.74 1.70
N GLY A 229 -4.34 -38.34 2.95
CA GLY A 229 -3.81 -38.99 4.16
C GLY A 229 -2.30 -38.76 4.41
N LYS A 230 -1.55 -38.33 3.42
CA LYS A 230 -0.14 -37.93 3.51
C LYS A 230 0.11 -36.73 2.63
N ILE A 231 0.97 -35.83 3.04
CA ILE A 231 1.42 -34.68 2.26
C ILE A 231 2.91 -34.89 2.00
N ASN A 232 3.25 -35.35 0.80
CA ASN A 232 4.62 -35.68 0.42
C ASN A 232 5.18 -34.70 -0.63
N SER A 233 4.32 -33.97 -1.34
CA SER A 233 4.73 -33.09 -2.41
C SER A 233 3.75 -31.93 -2.58
N ILE A 234 4.16 -30.89 -3.32
CA ILE A 234 3.29 -29.76 -3.69
C ILE A 234 2.07 -30.25 -4.50
N ASN A 235 2.18 -31.38 -5.19
CA ASN A 235 1.07 -31.96 -5.95
C ASN A 235 -0.10 -32.42 -5.08
N ASP A 236 0.15 -32.68 -3.79
CA ASP A 236 -0.90 -33.01 -2.83
C ASP A 236 -1.83 -31.81 -2.53
N PHE A 237 -1.39 -30.61 -2.88
CA PHE A 237 -2.18 -29.36 -2.84
C PHE A 237 -2.91 -29.06 -4.15
N LEU A 238 -2.90 -30.00 -5.13
CA LEU A 238 -3.69 -29.88 -6.36
C LEU A 238 -5.19 -29.97 -6.04
N PHE A 239 -5.88 -28.86 -6.25
CA PHE A 239 -7.31 -28.80 -6.06
C PHE A 239 -8.02 -28.73 -7.42
N LYS A 240 -8.95 -29.65 -7.65
CA LYS A 240 -9.83 -29.58 -8.84
C LYS A 240 -10.77 -28.37 -8.77
N ASN A 241 -11.15 -27.96 -7.56
CA ASN A 241 -12.07 -26.86 -7.30
C ASN A 241 -11.39 -25.78 -6.48
N LYS A 242 -11.84 -24.54 -6.65
CA LYS A 242 -11.43 -23.43 -5.80
C LYS A 242 -11.81 -23.67 -4.34
N ILE A 243 -10.88 -23.39 -3.41
CA ILE A 243 -11.09 -23.50 -1.97
C ILE A 243 -11.24 -22.11 -1.41
N LYS A 244 -12.35 -21.83 -0.75
CA LYS A 244 -12.61 -20.55 -0.08
C LYS A 244 -11.98 -20.56 1.30
N GLY A 245 -10.95 -19.75 1.51
CA GLY A 245 -10.36 -19.42 2.80
C GLY A 245 -10.97 -18.16 3.42
N LYS A 246 -10.29 -17.63 4.44
CA LYS A 246 -10.66 -16.39 5.12
C LYS A 246 -10.08 -15.17 4.43
N ILE A 247 -8.89 -15.29 3.87
CA ILE A 247 -8.19 -14.22 3.16
C ILE A 247 -8.48 -14.19 1.67
N GLY A 248 -9.08 -15.25 1.10
CA GLY A 248 -9.38 -15.30 -0.32
C GLY A 248 -9.80 -16.67 -0.79
N THR A 249 -9.80 -16.86 -2.09
CA THR A 249 -10.08 -18.14 -2.75
C THR A 249 -8.77 -18.70 -3.29
N PHE A 250 -8.46 -19.93 -2.95
CA PHE A 250 -7.26 -20.61 -3.40
C PHE A 250 -7.57 -21.47 -4.61
N SER A 251 -6.76 -21.35 -5.64
CA SER A 251 -6.76 -22.20 -6.82
C SER A 251 -5.38 -22.78 -7.06
N PHE A 252 -5.29 -23.75 -7.95
CA PHE A 252 -4.02 -24.32 -8.37
C PHE A 252 -3.81 -24.04 -9.85
N LYS A 253 -2.67 -23.44 -10.19
CA LYS A 253 -2.30 -23.12 -11.56
C LYS A 253 -0.79 -23.26 -11.74
N ASP A 254 -0.38 -23.94 -12.82
CA ASP A 254 1.02 -24.10 -13.23
C ASP A 254 1.94 -24.62 -12.12
N GLY A 255 1.46 -25.63 -11.36
CA GLY A 255 2.22 -26.23 -10.26
C GLY A 255 2.26 -25.40 -8.96
N LYS A 256 1.49 -24.32 -8.87
CA LYS A 256 1.49 -23.41 -7.70
C LYS A 256 0.08 -23.21 -7.16
N VAL A 257 -0.03 -23.06 -5.85
CA VAL A 257 -1.25 -22.57 -5.20
C VAL A 257 -1.31 -21.06 -5.41
N ILE A 258 -2.43 -20.58 -5.95
CA ILE A 258 -2.68 -19.17 -6.20
C ILE A 258 -3.86 -18.75 -5.36
N GLN A 259 -3.74 -17.60 -4.73
CA GLN A 259 -4.84 -16.91 -4.10
C GLN A 259 -5.48 -15.96 -5.14
N ASP A 260 -6.80 -16.14 -5.39
CA ASP A 260 -7.61 -15.26 -6.23
C ASP A 260 -8.32 -14.21 -5.38
#